data_58e9b6c1ef556001f37d7945ed449614
#
_entry.id   58e9b6c1ef556001f37d7945ed449614
#
_cell.length_a   1.000
_cell.length_b   1.000
_cell.length_c   1.000
_cell.angle_alpha   90.00
_cell.angle_beta   90.00
_cell.angle_gamma   90.00
#
_symmetry.space_group_name_H-M   'P 1'
#
loop_
_entity.id
_entity.type
_entity.pdbx_description
1 polymer ?
#
loop_
_entity_poly.entity_id
_entity_poly.type
_entity_poly.pdbx_seq_one_letter_code
_entity_poly.pdbx_strand_id
1 'polypeptide(L)'
;MMFIEAKIQLNKLKFDGKHKKVDLDELGKLFDTKCLNELNVPNPPKNDSDVTLKEVKELIKIRSNLSEFKKKAYQVTDKDPSYFIKDYMDEHGLDYSEKDMNNLMASSKHIGRHFKNKFNRPRPRQIVDALGLDMKH
;
A
#
# COMPACT_ATOMS: atom_id res chain seq x y z
N MET A 1 -21.03 -14.56 -12.10
CA MET A 1 -20.14 -14.53 -13.29
C MET A 1 -19.99 -13.11 -13.77
N MET A 2 -18.77 -12.69 -14.08
CA MET A 2 -18.52 -11.36 -14.61
C MET A 2 -18.61 -11.36 -16.13
N PHE A 3 -19.26 -10.35 -16.71
CA PHE A 3 -19.31 -10.22 -18.17
C PHE A 3 -17.91 -9.94 -18.74
N ILE A 4 -17.67 -10.41 -19.97
CA ILE A 4 -16.38 -10.27 -20.66
C ILE A 4 -15.96 -8.79 -20.77
N GLU A 5 -16.89 -7.90 -21.06
CA GLU A 5 -16.62 -6.45 -21.13
C GLU A 5 -16.11 -5.88 -19.81
N ALA A 6 -16.71 -6.27 -18.68
CA ALA A 6 -16.25 -5.87 -17.36
C ALA A 6 -14.83 -6.37 -17.07
N LYS A 7 -14.52 -7.61 -17.44
CA LYS A 7 -13.16 -8.18 -17.33
C LYS A 7 -12.14 -7.40 -18.15
N ILE A 8 -12.48 -7.02 -19.39
CA ILE A 8 -11.60 -6.22 -20.25
C ILE A 8 -11.35 -4.86 -19.62
N GLN A 9 -12.37 -4.21 -19.08
CA GLN A 9 -12.21 -2.91 -18.41
C GLN A 9 -11.35 -3.01 -17.17
N LEU A 10 -11.54 -4.02 -16.34
CA LEU A 10 -10.71 -4.25 -15.14
C LEU A 10 -9.23 -4.45 -15.50
N ASN A 11 -8.93 -5.22 -16.54
CA ASN A 11 -7.55 -5.50 -16.95
C ASN A 11 -6.84 -4.30 -17.57
N LYS A 12 -7.58 -3.28 -18.00
CA LYS A 12 -7.01 -2.01 -18.46
C LYS A 12 -6.64 -1.07 -17.32
N LEU A 13 -7.15 -1.30 -16.12
CA LEU A 13 -6.86 -0.44 -14.99
C LEU A 13 -5.39 -0.54 -14.58
N LYS A 14 -4.81 0.62 -14.31
CA LYS A 14 -3.46 0.79 -13.81
C LYS A 14 -3.50 1.71 -12.59
N PHE A 15 -2.43 1.69 -11.82
CA PHE A 15 -2.29 2.61 -10.69
C PHE A 15 -2.55 4.06 -11.13
N ASP A 16 -3.50 4.74 -10.47
CA ASP A 16 -3.94 6.10 -10.79
C ASP A 16 -3.09 7.21 -10.17
N GLY A 17 -2.17 6.86 -9.27
CA GLY A 17 -1.26 7.81 -8.64
C GLY A 17 -0.08 8.14 -9.55
N LYS A 18 0.72 9.13 -9.11
CA LYS A 18 1.96 9.47 -9.79
C LYS A 18 3.00 8.37 -9.60
N HIS A 19 3.62 7.93 -10.69
CA HIS A 19 4.80 7.09 -10.66
C HIS A 19 6.01 7.94 -10.27
N LYS A 20 6.35 7.93 -8.99
CA LYS A 20 7.51 8.66 -8.49
C LYS A 20 8.79 7.85 -8.72
N LYS A 21 9.84 8.55 -9.11
CA LYS A 21 11.16 7.95 -9.30
C LYS A 21 11.70 7.39 -7.99
N VAL A 22 12.37 6.24 -8.05
CA VAL A 22 13.11 5.66 -6.93
C VAL A 22 14.41 6.43 -6.75
N ASP A 23 14.65 6.94 -5.54
CA ASP A 23 15.92 7.56 -5.17
C ASP A 23 16.81 6.50 -4.52
N LEU A 24 17.83 6.05 -5.27
CA LEU A 24 18.75 5.01 -4.81
C LEU A 24 19.65 5.48 -3.67
N ASP A 25 19.94 6.78 -3.56
CA ASP A 25 20.75 7.32 -2.47
C ASP A 25 19.96 7.26 -1.15
N GLU A 26 18.68 7.64 -1.18
CA GLU A 26 17.78 7.51 -0.03
C GLU A 26 17.59 6.03 0.37
N LEU A 27 17.36 5.16 -0.59
CA LEU A 27 17.24 3.73 -0.36
C LEU A 27 18.53 3.16 0.26
N GLY A 28 19.68 3.55 -0.27
CA GLY A 28 21.01 3.07 0.13
C GLY A 28 21.45 3.47 1.53
N LYS A 29 20.74 4.38 2.21
CA LYS A 29 21.05 4.74 3.61
C LYS A 29 20.90 3.58 4.57
N LEU A 30 19.95 2.67 4.34
CA LEU A 30 19.68 1.52 5.21
C LEU A 30 19.66 0.18 4.50
N PHE A 31 19.47 0.16 3.19
CA PHE A 31 19.36 -1.07 2.41
C PHE A 31 20.40 -1.10 1.30
N ASP A 32 20.95 -2.28 1.02
CA ASP A 32 21.72 -2.47 -0.19
C ASP A 32 20.81 -2.30 -1.41
N THR A 33 21.18 -1.40 -2.33
CA THR A 33 20.39 -1.15 -3.54
C THR A 33 20.21 -2.39 -4.41
N LYS A 34 21.12 -3.35 -4.31
CA LYS A 34 21.00 -4.66 -4.97
C LYS A 34 19.82 -5.49 -4.46
N CYS A 35 19.35 -5.22 -3.24
CA CYS A 35 18.23 -5.97 -2.65
C CYS A 35 16.96 -5.92 -3.51
N LEU A 36 16.73 -4.83 -4.24
CA LEU A 36 15.58 -4.70 -5.13
C LEU A 36 15.57 -5.75 -6.24
N ASN A 37 16.75 -6.10 -6.76
CA ASN A 37 16.90 -7.10 -7.82
C ASN A 37 16.87 -8.54 -7.26
N GLU A 38 17.24 -8.71 -6.00
CA GLU A 38 17.29 -10.00 -5.31
C GLU A 38 15.94 -10.40 -4.70
N LEU A 39 15.07 -9.42 -4.43
CA LEU A 39 13.74 -9.67 -3.90
C LEU A 39 12.85 -10.35 -4.95
N ASN A 40 12.52 -11.60 -4.69
CA ASN A 40 11.61 -12.37 -5.54
C ASN A 40 10.17 -12.20 -5.08
N VAL A 41 9.57 -11.06 -5.45
CA VAL A 41 8.18 -10.77 -5.16
C VAL A 41 7.33 -11.26 -6.33
N PRO A 42 6.39 -12.19 -6.12
CA PRO A 42 5.55 -12.69 -7.21
C PRO A 42 4.65 -11.60 -7.79
N ASN A 43 4.26 -11.77 -9.05
CA ASN A 43 3.30 -10.88 -9.67
C ASN A 43 1.96 -10.89 -8.90
N PRO A 44 1.29 -9.74 -8.77
CA PRO A 44 -0.03 -9.71 -8.17
C PRO A 44 -1.04 -10.49 -9.01
N PRO A 45 -2.13 -10.99 -8.41
CA PRO A 45 -3.22 -11.57 -9.18
C PRO A 45 -3.76 -10.61 -10.23
N LYS A 46 -4.28 -11.13 -11.33
CA LYS A 46 -4.91 -10.30 -12.36
C LYS A 46 -6.10 -9.53 -11.76
N ASN A 47 -6.36 -8.34 -12.29
CA ASN A 47 -7.43 -7.47 -11.80
C ASN A 47 -8.82 -8.12 -11.86
N ASP A 48 -9.07 -8.97 -12.85
CA ASP A 48 -10.32 -9.68 -13.05
C ASP A 48 -10.37 -11.07 -12.43
N SER A 49 -9.33 -11.47 -11.68
CA SER A 49 -9.26 -12.80 -11.06
C SER A 49 -10.23 -12.92 -9.88
N ASP A 50 -10.65 -14.14 -9.59
CA ASP A 50 -11.50 -14.44 -8.44
C ASP A 50 -10.82 -14.03 -7.12
N VAL A 51 -9.50 -14.18 -7.04
CA VAL A 51 -8.70 -13.76 -5.88
C VAL A 51 -8.83 -12.26 -5.65
N THR A 52 -8.61 -11.46 -6.68
CA THR A 52 -8.72 -9.98 -6.58
C THR A 52 -10.14 -9.55 -6.20
N LEU A 53 -11.16 -10.16 -6.81
CA LEU A 53 -12.56 -9.84 -6.50
C LEU A 53 -12.93 -10.21 -5.06
N LYS A 54 -12.45 -11.33 -4.57
CA LYS A 54 -12.64 -11.75 -3.19
C LYS A 54 -11.97 -10.79 -2.22
N GLU A 55 -10.72 -10.43 -2.48
CA GLU A 55 -9.97 -9.45 -1.67
C GLU A 55 -10.70 -8.09 -1.60
N VAL A 56 -11.17 -7.60 -2.73
CA VAL A 56 -11.88 -6.31 -2.80
C VAL A 56 -13.19 -6.36 -2.00
N LYS A 57 -13.97 -7.42 -2.13
CA LYS A 57 -15.20 -7.60 -1.35
C LYS A 57 -14.92 -7.69 0.15
N GLU A 58 -13.85 -8.36 0.53
CA GLU A 58 -13.42 -8.44 1.92
C GLU A 58 -12.99 -7.08 2.47
N LEU A 59 -12.27 -6.28 1.68
CA LEU A 59 -11.90 -4.91 2.07
C LEU A 59 -13.14 -4.02 2.28
N ILE A 60 -14.15 -4.13 1.43
CA ILE A 60 -15.42 -3.41 1.59
C ILE A 60 -16.07 -3.81 2.93
N LYS A 61 -16.12 -5.09 3.22
CA LYS A 61 -16.69 -5.62 4.46
C LYS A 61 -15.94 -5.12 5.69
N ILE A 62 -14.60 -5.18 5.66
CA ILE A 62 -13.76 -4.68 6.76
C ILE A 62 -14.02 -3.20 6.98
N ARG A 63 -14.03 -2.40 5.92
CA ARG A 63 -14.24 -0.96 5.99
C ARG A 63 -15.62 -0.60 6.56
N SER A 64 -16.67 -1.29 6.17
CA SER A 64 -18.01 -1.05 6.67
C SER A 64 -18.18 -1.36 8.16
N ASN A 65 -17.30 -2.18 8.73
CA ASN A 65 -17.31 -2.58 10.14
C ASN A 65 -16.25 -1.87 11.00
N LEU A 66 -15.54 -0.87 10.45
CA LEU A 66 -14.53 -0.14 11.21
C LEU A 66 -15.17 0.72 12.31
N SER A 67 -14.67 0.59 13.54
CA SER A 67 -14.99 1.51 14.63
C SER A 67 -14.41 2.91 14.38
N GLU A 68 -15.00 3.92 15.00
CA GLU A 68 -14.46 5.29 14.93
C GLU A 68 -13.02 5.38 15.47
N PHE A 69 -12.70 4.59 16.50
CA PHE A 69 -11.34 4.50 17.02
C PHE A 69 -10.35 4.00 15.96
N LYS A 70 -10.69 2.92 15.25
CA LYS A 70 -9.83 2.39 14.18
C LYS A 70 -9.69 3.35 13.01
N LYS A 71 -10.76 4.04 12.62
CA LYS A 71 -10.72 5.06 11.57
C LYS A 71 -9.75 6.18 11.93
N LYS A 72 -9.80 6.68 13.16
CA LYS A 72 -8.86 7.71 13.65
C LYS A 72 -7.42 7.21 13.66
N ALA A 73 -7.19 5.96 14.11
CA ALA A 73 -5.88 5.36 14.12
C ALA A 73 -5.28 5.26 12.70
N TYR A 74 -6.08 4.89 11.72
CA TYR A 74 -5.63 4.84 10.32
C TYR A 74 -5.32 6.23 9.76
N GLN A 75 -6.10 7.25 10.10
CA GLN A 75 -5.84 8.63 9.69
C GLN A 75 -4.51 9.15 10.25
N VAL A 76 -4.21 8.84 11.52
CA VAL A 76 -2.94 9.21 12.14
C VAL A 76 -1.77 8.49 11.46
N THR A 77 -1.89 7.20 11.23
CA THR A 77 -0.84 6.38 10.58
C THR A 77 -0.61 6.81 9.14
N ASP A 78 -1.64 7.25 8.43
CA ASP A 78 -1.52 7.74 7.05
C ASP A 78 -0.69 9.03 6.97
N LYS A 79 -0.82 9.90 7.96
CA LYS A 79 -0.03 11.14 8.06
C LYS A 79 1.40 10.89 8.54
N ASP A 80 1.55 10.08 9.56
CA ASP A 80 2.83 9.73 10.16
C ASP A 80 2.88 8.24 10.48
N PRO A 81 3.41 7.40 9.58
CA PRO A 81 3.51 5.96 9.79
C PRO A 81 4.31 5.56 11.03
N SER A 82 5.19 6.41 11.52
CA SER A 82 6.01 6.16 12.71
C SER A 82 5.32 6.51 14.04
N TYR A 83 4.16 7.15 14.00
CA TYR A 83 3.50 7.68 15.19
C TYR A 83 3.32 6.63 16.30
N PHE A 84 2.71 5.51 15.98
CA PHE A 84 2.45 4.47 16.99
C PHE A 84 3.72 3.75 17.44
N ILE A 85 4.73 3.67 16.60
CA ILE A 85 6.05 3.13 16.98
C ILE A 85 6.69 4.03 18.01
N LYS A 86 6.72 5.34 17.77
CA LYS A 86 7.26 6.33 18.71
C LYS A 86 6.48 6.36 20.02
N ASP A 87 5.16 6.34 19.93
CA ASP A 87 4.27 6.31 21.09
C ASP A 87 4.52 5.08 21.97
N TYR A 88 4.64 3.89 21.36
CA TYR A 88 4.99 2.67 22.06
C TYR A 88 6.36 2.76 22.75
N MET A 89 7.36 3.28 22.06
CA MET A 89 8.71 3.42 22.61
C MET A 89 8.73 4.40 23.79
N ASP A 90 8.03 5.51 23.68
CA ASP A 90 7.89 6.51 24.73
C ASP A 90 7.20 5.91 25.99
N GLU A 91 6.10 5.18 25.80
CA GLU A 91 5.39 4.51 26.90
C GLU A 91 6.23 3.47 27.65
N HIS A 92 7.16 2.81 26.96
CA HIS A 92 8.02 1.77 27.52
C HIS A 92 9.41 2.28 27.92
N GLY A 93 9.64 3.59 27.87
CA GLY A 93 10.93 4.19 28.21
C GLY A 93 12.07 3.74 27.29
N LEU A 94 11.75 3.41 26.05
CA LEU A 94 12.72 3.01 25.04
C LEU A 94 13.21 4.22 24.26
N ASP A 95 14.53 4.34 24.14
CA ASP A 95 15.13 5.42 23.36
C ASP A 95 15.13 5.09 21.85
N TYR A 96 14.94 6.11 21.05
CA TYR A 96 15.09 6.03 19.59
C TYR A 96 15.72 7.31 19.04
N SER A 97 16.42 7.18 17.94
CA SER A 97 16.97 8.31 17.19
C SER A 97 15.95 8.79 16.15
N GLU A 98 15.58 10.08 16.20
CA GLU A 98 14.73 10.67 15.15
C GLU A 98 15.37 10.57 13.78
N LYS A 99 16.70 10.74 13.69
CA LYS A 99 17.45 10.58 12.45
C LYS A 99 17.31 9.17 11.88
N ASP A 100 17.48 8.15 12.71
CA ASP A 100 17.38 6.75 12.29
C ASP A 100 15.95 6.40 11.86
N MET A 101 14.96 6.89 12.61
CA MET A 101 13.55 6.71 12.26
C MET A 101 13.22 7.35 10.90
N ASN A 102 13.68 8.57 10.67
CA ASN A 102 13.48 9.27 9.41
C ASN A 102 14.19 8.57 8.24
N ASN A 103 15.41 8.06 8.46
CA ASN A 103 16.14 7.29 7.46
C ASN A 103 15.41 5.98 7.12
N LEU A 104 14.89 5.28 8.12
CA LEU A 104 14.09 4.07 7.91
C LEU A 104 12.85 4.35 7.07
N MET A 105 12.11 5.39 7.41
CA MET A 105 10.91 5.79 6.67
C MET A 105 11.23 6.19 5.23
N ALA A 106 12.28 6.99 5.03
CA ALA A 106 12.71 7.41 3.71
C ALA A 106 13.16 6.23 2.84
N SER A 107 13.98 5.35 3.37
CA SER A 107 14.46 4.17 2.65
C SER A 107 13.32 3.20 2.29
N SER A 108 12.45 2.89 3.24
CA SER A 108 11.30 2.00 3.04
C SER A 108 10.34 2.50 1.97
N LYS A 109 10.12 3.81 1.92
CA LYS A 109 9.28 4.45 0.92
C LYS A 109 9.76 4.17 -0.52
N HIS A 110 11.07 4.14 -0.74
CA HIS A 110 11.63 3.89 -2.07
C HIS A 110 11.53 2.42 -2.48
N ILE A 111 11.55 1.48 -1.55
CA ILE A 111 11.23 0.08 -1.82
C ILE A 111 9.78 -0.02 -2.32
N GLY A 112 8.84 0.59 -1.62
CA GLY A 112 7.44 0.63 -2.03
C GLY A 112 7.23 1.24 -3.41
N ARG A 113 7.94 2.34 -3.73
CA ARG A 113 7.89 2.97 -5.05
C ARG A 113 8.39 2.05 -6.16
N HIS A 114 9.46 1.31 -5.90
CA HIS A 114 9.98 0.35 -6.87
C HIS A 114 8.90 -0.66 -7.30
N PHE A 115 8.22 -1.27 -6.33
CA PHE A 115 7.19 -2.27 -6.62
C PHE A 115 5.90 -1.65 -7.18
N LYS A 116 5.52 -0.47 -6.75
CA LYS A 116 4.39 0.27 -7.36
C LYS A 116 4.64 0.54 -8.84
N ASN A 117 5.85 0.95 -9.19
CA ASN A 117 6.23 1.22 -10.58
C ASN A 117 6.30 -0.09 -11.40
N LYS A 118 6.86 -1.14 -10.80
CA LYS A 118 7.02 -2.44 -11.47
C LYS A 118 5.68 -3.11 -11.78
N PHE A 119 4.80 -3.20 -10.81
CA PHE A 119 3.53 -3.92 -10.97
C PHE A 119 2.41 -3.05 -11.52
N ASN A 120 2.47 -1.74 -11.28
CA ASN A 120 1.47 -0.79 -11.77
C ASN A 120 0.03 -1.23 -11.43
N ARG A 121 -0.15 -1.90 -10.29
CA ARG A 121 -1.43 -2.47 -9.87
C ARG A 121 -2.39 -1.35 -9.50
N PRO A 122 -3.65 -1.37 -9.98
CA PRO A 122 -4.65 -0.39 -9.57
C PRO A 122 -4.94 -0.49 -8.08
N ARG A 123 -5.31 0.62 -7.48
CA ARG A 123 -5.77 0.65 -6.10
C ARG A 123 -7.09 -0.10 -5.96
N PRO A 124 -7.39 -0.70 -4.81
CA PRO A 124 -8.67 -1.38 -4.60
C PRO A 124 -9.88 -0.52 -4.94
N ARG A 125 -9.83 0.78 -4.63
CA ARG A 125 -10.88 1.74 -4.96
C ARG A 125 -11.18 1.82 -6.45
N GLN A 126 -10.17 1.79 -7.29
CA GLN A 126 -10.35 1.81 -8.74
C GLN A 126 -11.14 0.58 -9.22
N ILE A 127 -10.88 -0.58 -8.63
CA ILE A 127 -11.59 -1.83 -8.94
C ILE A 127 -13.04 -1.75 -8.43
N VAL A 128 -13.23 -1.25 -7.22
CA VAL A 128 -14.56 -1.03 -6.63
C VAL A 128 -15.41 -0.14 -7.52
N ASP A 129 -14.86 0.99 -7.95
CA ASP A 129 -15.56 1.94 -8.82
C ASP A 129 -15.88 1.32 -10.19
N ALA A 130 -14.94 0.59 -10.78
CA ALA A 130 -15.14 -0.09 -12.06
C ALA A 130 -16.21 -1.19 -12.01
N LEU A 131 -16.37 -1.84 -10.84
CA LEU A 131 -17.40 -2.85 -10.62
C LEU A 131 -18.77 -2.26 -10.23
N GLY A 132 -18.86 -0.95 -10.04
CA GLY A 132 -20.09 -0.32 -9.55
C GLY A 132 -20.43 -0.68 -8.10
N LEU A 133 -19.45 -1.13 -7.32
CA LEU A 133 -19.63 -1.42 -5.90
C LEU A 133 -19.48 -0.15 -5.08
N ASP A 134 -20.07 -0.12 -3.89
CA ASP A 134 -19.97 1.01 -2.97
C ASP A 134 -18.97 0.72 -1.86
N MET A 135 -17.96 1.58 -1.76
CA MET A 135 -17.03 1.59 -0.64
C MET A 135 -17.31 2.83 0.21
N LYS A 136 -18.09 2.67 1.26
CA LYS A 136 -18.39 3.76 2.20
C LYS A 136 -17.10 4.32 2.82
N HIS A 137 -17.00 5.63 2.80
CA HIS A 137 -15.86 6.38 3.35
C HIS A 137 -15.96 6.60 4.85
#